data_11d1f6e3c6d5fd3c4595a29d2326beed
#
_entry.id   11d1f6e3c6d5fd3c4595a29d2326beed
#
_cell.length_a   1.000
_cell.length_b   1.000
_cell.length_c   1.000
_cell.angle_alpha   90.00
_cell.angle_beta   90.00
_cell.angle_gamma   90.00
#
_symmetry.space_group_name_H-M   'P 1'
#
loop_
_entity.id
_entity.type
_entity.pdbx_description
1 polymer ?
#
loop_
_entity_poly.entity_id
_entity_poly.type
_entity_poly.pdbx_seq_one_letter_code
_entity_poly.pdbx_strand_id
1 'polypeptide(L)'
;MNEQEFPQGSVPVAVAARVYGKDASRVRAGIVSGWLPIGKATRSGKLVTTIEEMDSRYGRINFYISPKRLYEETGFLWKGERQ
;
A
#
# COMPACT_ATOMS: atom_id res chain seq x y z
N MET A 1 5.88 25.19 -14.11
CA MET A 1 6.11 23.85 -13.75
C MET A 1 4.93 23.26 -13.02
N ASN A 2 4.53 22.13 -13.43
CA ASN A 2 3.39 21.48 -12.85
C ASN A 2 3.83 20.34 -11.99
N GLU A 3 3.54 20.45 -10.73
CA GLU A 3 3.77 19.36 -9.85
C GLU A 3 2.49 18.68 -9.58
N GLN A 4 2.51 17.38 -9.69
CA GLN A 4 1.35 16.60 -9.38
C GLN A 4 1.10 16.65 -7.90
N GLU A 5 -0.10 17.06 -7.52
CA GLU A 5 -0.47 17.06 -6.12
C GLU A 5 -1.15 15.75 -5.79
N PHE A 6 -0.78 15.20 -4.64
CA PHE A 6 -1.32 13.93 -4.22
C PHE A 6 -2.13 14.12 -2.95
N PRO A 7 -3.28 13.45 -2.83
CA PRO A 7 -4.06 13.56 -1.60
C PRO A 7 -3.32 12.97 -0.43
N GLN A 8 -3.64 13.43 0.75
CA GLN A 8 -3.09 12.86 1.95
C GLN A 8 -3.83 11.58 2.27
N GLY A 9 -3.17 10.74 3.04
CA GLY A 9 -3.77 9.49 3.46
C GLY A 9 -3.21 8.33 2.67
N SER A 10 -3.78 7.17 2.93
CA SER A 10 -3.33 5.92 2.37
C SER A 10 -4.29 5.44 1.31
N VAL A 11 -3.75 5.00 0.18
CA VAL A 11 -4.56 4.36 -0.85
C VAL A 11 -5.08 3.04 -0.27
N PRO A 12 -6.37 2.76 -0.38
CA PRO A 12 -6.88 1.46 0.10
C PRO A 12 -6.22 0.30 -0.65
N VAL A 13 -5.98 -0.78 0.08
CA VAL A 13 -5.35 -1.96 -0.52
C VAL A 13 -6.19 -2.46 -1.71
N ALA A 14 -7.51 -2.39 -1.60
CA ALA A 14 -8.38 -2.86 -2.68
C ALA A 14 -8.18 -2.06 -3.96
N VAL A 15 -7.93 -0.76 -3.84
CA VAL A 15 -7.67 0.08 -5.00
C VAL A 15 -6.36 -0.33 -5.67
N ALA A 16 -5.31 -0.49 -4.87
CA ALA A 16 -4.02 -0.92 -5.40
C ALA A 16 -4.13 -2.29 -6.06
N ALA A 17 -4.90 -3.19 -5.46
CA ALA A 17 -5.09 -4.51 -6.03
C ALA A 17 -5.71 -4.43 -7.42
N ARG A 18 -6.69 -3.56 -7.60
CA ARG A 18 -7.30 -3.39 -8.91
C ARG A 18 -6.33 -2.82 -9.93
N VAL A 19 -5.53 -1.85 -9.48
CA VAL A 19 -4.56 -1.22 -10.38
C VAL A 19 -3.54 -2.23 -10.90
N TYR A 20 -3.10 -3.12 -10.01
CA TYR A 20 -2.11 -4.12 -10.40
C TYR A 20 -2.72 -5.38 -11.01
N GLY A 21 -4.03 -5.52 -10.94
CA GLY A 21 -4.67 -6.74 -11.43
C GLY A 21 -4.38 -7.94 -10.56
N LYS A 22 -4.22 -7.74 -9.25
CA LYS A 22 -3.90 -8.80 -8.31
C LYS A 22 -4.92 -8.76 -7.18
N ASP A 23 -4.96 -9.82 -6.38
CA ASP A 23 -5.86 -9.78 -5.23
C ASP A 23 -5.19 -9.04 -4.07
N ALA A 24 -5.99 -8.71 -3.05
CA ALA A 24 -5.50 -7.92 -1.93
C ALA A 24 -4.40 -8.65 -1.16
N SER A 25 -4.49 -9.96 -1.06
CA SER A 25 -3.47 -10.74 -0.36
C SER A 25 -2.10 -10.59 -1.00
N ARG A 26 -2.08 -10.60 -2.35
CA ARG A 26 -0.83 -10.44 -3.09
C ARG A 26 -0.25 -9.06 -2.86
N VAL A 27 -1.10 -8.05 -2.86
CA VAL A 27 -0.63 -6.68 -2.64
C VAL A 27 -0.03 -6.56 -1.24
N ARG A 28 -0.71 -7.09 -0.23
CA ARG A 28 -0.19 -7.03 1.12
C ARG A 28 1.14 -7.76 1.24
N ALA A 29 1.22 -8.94 0.66
CA ALA A 29 2.48 -9.70 0.70
C ALA A 29 3.59 -8.96 -0.03
N GLY A 30 3.26 -8.32 -1.15
CA GLY A 30 4.26 -7.57 -1.90
C GLY A 30 4.81 -6.39 -1.13
N ILE A 31 3.94 -5.68 -0.39
CA ILE A 31 4.37 -4.57 0.41
C ILE A 31 5.30 -5.05 1.54
N VAL A 32 4.90 -6.11 2.21
CA VAL A 32 5.69 -6.65 3.32
C VAL A 32 7.03 -7.16 2.82
N SER A 33 7.04 -7.89 1.71
CA SER A 33 8.26 -8.49 1.19
C SER A 33 9.16 -7.51 0.44
N GLY A 34 8.61 -6.35 0.08
CA GLY A 34 9.42 -5.31 -0.56
C GLY A 34 9.42 -5.33 -2.07
N TRP A 35 8.79 -6.31 -2.72
CA TRP A 35 8.78 -6.29 -4.19
C TRP A 35 7.69 -5.38 -4.75
N LEU A 36 6.86 -4.82 -3.88
CA LEU A 36 5.86 -3.85 -4.28
C LEU A 36 6.14 -2.56 -3.50
N PRO A 37 7.04 -1.71 -4.00
CA PRO A 37 7.56 -0.60 -3.20
C PRO A 37 6.64 0.62 -3.22
N ILE A 38 5.38 0.43 -2.86
CA ILE A 38 4.40 1.51 -2.87
C ILE A 38 3.98 1.91 -1.47
N GLY A 39 4.48 1.23 -0.45
CA GLY A 39 4.07 1.56 0.91
C GLY A 39 4.78 0.71 1.93
N LYS A 40 4.18 0.64 3.10
CA LYS A 40 4.77 -0.12 4.18
C LYS A 40 3.68 -0.71 5.05
N ALA A 41 4.05 -1.72 5.83
CA ALA A 41 3.15 -2.36 6.78
C ALA A 41 3.73 -2.19 8.17
N THR A 42 2.85 -1.91 9.14
CA THR A 42 3.28 -1.74 10.52
C THR A 42 2.33 -2.46 11.46
N ARG A 43 2.87 -2.85 12.61
CA ARG A 43 2.09 -3.41 13.70
C ARG A 43 2.59 -2.75 14.97
N SER A 44 1.69 -2.06 15.67
CA SER A 44 2.07 -1.34 16.89
C SER A 44 3.26 -0.41 16.66
N GLY A 45 3.27 0.24 15.51
CA GLY A 45 4.31 1.21 15.19
C GLY A 45 5.60 0.63 14.67
N LYS A 46 5.71 -0.70 14.56
CA LYS A 46 6.93 -1.33 14.08
C LYS A 46 6.72 -1.90 12.70
N LEU A 47 7.74 -1.82 11.87
CA LEU A 47 7.64 -2.32 10.51
C LEU A 47 7.48 -3.83 10.50
N VAL A 48 6.62 -4.30 9.62
CA VAL A 48 6.42 -5.71 9.35
C VAL A 48 7.08 -5.98 8.01
N THR A 49 8.12 -6.81 8.01
CA THR A 49 8.94 -7.00 6.82
C THR A 49 9.03 -8.44 6.35
N THR A 50 8.43 -9.38 7.06
CA THR A 50 8.46 -10.78 6.64
C THR A 50 7.06 -11.34 6.58
N ILE A 51 6.88 -12.32 5.69
CA ILE A 51 5.57 -12.95 5.52
C ILE A 51 5.12 -13.63 6.81
N GLU A 52 6.06 -14.20 7.55
CA GLU A 52 5.71 -14.87 8.80
C GLU A 52 5.10 -13.91 9.81
N GLU A 53 5.51 -12.65 9.77
CA GLU A 53 4.96 -11.67 10.69
C GLU A 53 3.54 -11.26 10.35
N MET A 54 3.03 -11.69 9.21
CA MET A 54 1.66 -11.35 8.80
C MET A 54 0.61 -12.18 9.51
N ASP A 55 1.01 -13.16 10.29
CA ASP A 55 0.07 -14.02 11.00
C ASP A 55 -0.84 -13.17 11.89
N SER A 56 -2.14 -13.36 11.76
CA SER A 56 -3.12 -12.57 12.49
C SER A 56 -3.05 -12.77 13.99
N ARG A 57 -2.39 -13.85 14.45
CA ARG A 57 -2.22 -14.08 15.86
C ARG A 57 -1.41 -12.99 16.54
N TYR A 58 -0.61 -12.26 15.78
CA TYR A 58 0.23 -11.21 16.35
C TYR A 58 -0.45 -9.84 16.33
N GLY A 59 -1.72 -9.80 15.93
CA GLY A 59 -2.49 -8.57 15.94
C GLY A 59 -2.65 -7.98 14.56
N ARG A 60 -3.34 -6.85 14.52
CA ARG A 60 -3.69 -6.21 13.26
C ARG A 60 -2.48 -5.52 12.64
N ILE A 61 -2.38 -5.61 11.34
CA ILE A 61 -1.36 -4.91 10.59
C ILE A 61 -2.02 -3.74 9.86
N ASN A 62 -1.37 -2.59 9.92
CA ASN A 62 -1.80 -1.41 9.18
C ASN A 62 -0.94 -1.27 7.95
N PHE A 63 -1.60 -1.10 6.81
CA PHE A 63 -0.90 -0.93 5.53
C PHE A 63 -1.03 0.51 5.09
N TYR A 64 0.09 1.16 4.87
CA TYR A 64 0.09 2.49 4.30
C TYR A 64 0.58 2.39 2.86
N ILE A 65 -0.22 2.88 1.93
CA ILE A 65 0.15 2.89 0.51
C ILE A 65 0.20 4.35 0.08
N SER A 66 1.38 4.78 -0.36
CA SER A 66 1.61 6.15 -0.76
C SER A 66 0.96 6.44 -2.11
N PRO A 67 0.08 7.45 -2.20
CA PRO A 67 -0.47 7.82 -3.50
C PRO A 67 0.61 8.20 -4.52
N LYS A 68 1.67 8.87 -4.06
CA LYS A 68 2.74 9.27 -4.94
C LYS A 68 3.51 8.08 -5.47
N ARG A 69 3.85 7.12 -4.60
CA ARG A 69 4.59 5.95 -5.03
C ARG A 69 3.77 5.10 -5.98
N LEU A 70 2.48 4.96 -5.70
CA LEU A 70 1.61 4.22 -6.60
C LEU A 70 1.58 4.86 -7.97
N TYR A 71 1.50 6.18 -8.02
CA TYR A 71 1.50 6.90 -9.28
C TYR A 71 2.82 6.72 -10.02
N GLU A 72 3.93 6.78 -9.30
CA GLU A 72 5.24 6.61 -9.90
C GLU A 72 5.43 5.23 -10.49
N GLU A 73 4.84 4.21 -9.84
CA GLU A 73 5.00 2.84 -10.31
C GLU A 73 4.03 2.45 -11.40
N THR A 74 2.83 3.03 -11.42
CA THR A 74 1.78 2.54 -12.30
C THR A 74 1.19 3.61 -13.19
N GLY A 75 1.40 4.88 -12.89
CA GLY A 75 0.73 5.96 -13.60
C GLY A 75 -0.69 6.20 -13.12
N PHE A 76 -1.18 5.42 -12.17
CA PHE A 76 -2.54 5.60 -11.68
C PHE A 76 -2.58 6.71 -10.64
N LEU A 77 -3.44 7.68 -10.85
CA LEU A 77 -3.57 8.81 -9.94
C LEU A 77 -4.78 8.59 -9.03
N TRP A 78 -4.53 8.25 -7.79
CA TRP A 78 -5.59 8.10 -6.80
C TRP A 78 -5.98 9.49 -6.31
N LYS A 79 -7.27 9.76 -6.27
CA LYS A 79 -7.76 11.10 -5.95
C LYS A 79 -8.37 11.22 -4.58
N GLY A 80 -8.13 10.26 -3.73
CA GLY A 80 -8.65 10.29 -2.38
C GLY A 80 -9.81 9.35 -2.21
N GLU A 81 -10.28 9.25 -0.98
CA GLU A 81 -11.36 8.32 -0.66
C GLU A 81 -12.69 8.78 -1.17
N ARG A 82 -12.84 10.07 -1.33
CA ARG A 82 -14.06 10.57 -1.88
C ARG A 82 -13.86 10.80 -3.34
N GLN A 83 -14.64 10.19 -4.13
CA GLN A 83 -14.49 10.27 -5.57
C GLN A 83 -15.57 11.12 -6.19
#